data_1f6fb203ee0b18d79c0e21aaab919e86
#
_entry.id   1f6fb203ee0b18d79c0e21aaab919e86
#
_cell.length_a   1.000
_cell.length_b   1.000
_cell.length_c   1.000
_cell.angle_alpha   90.00
_cell.angle_beta   90.00
_cell.angle_gamma   90.00
#
_symmetry.space_group_name_H-M   'P 1'
#
loop_
_entity.id
_entity.type
_entity.pdbx_description
1 polymer ?
#
loop_
_entity_poly.entity_id
_entity_poly.type
_entity_poly.pdbx_seq_one_letter_code
_entity_poly.pdbx_strand_id
1 'polypeptide(L)'
;MNPDAPVIVIAVYRPREGKTAELEGLMREHIPILLSQGLVTDRKSIAMRAKDGTILEVFEWKSQKAIESAHTNPVIMDMWNRYSEACTYQKVVDVAESSDPWAGFEPFDLTPSS
;
A
#
# COMPACT_ATOMS: atom_id res chain seq x y z
N MET A 1 -12.91 -17.32 5.94
CA MET A 1 -11.96 -16.73 6.90
C MET A 1 -12.68 -16.05 8.05
N ASN A 2 -12.10 -16.12 9.22
CA ASN A 2 -12.65 -15.44 10.39
C ASN A 2 -12.56 -13.91 10.18
N PRO A 3 -13.67 -13.13 10.28
CA PRO A 3 -13.64 -11.68 10.06
C PRO A 3 -12.81 -10.91 11.09
N ASP A 4 -12.44 -11.54 12.20
CA ASP A 4 -11.57 -10.94 13.23
C ASP A 4 -10.10 -11.33 13.07
N ALA A 5 -9.75 -12.17 12.10
CA ALA A 5 -8.37 -12.59 11.86
C ALA A 5 -7.63 -11.52 11.04
N PRO A 6 -6.31 -11.37 11.26
CA PRO A 6 -5.50 -10.47 10.43
C PRO A 6 -5.51 -10.89 8.95
N VAL A 7 -5.37 -9.90 8.07
CA VAL A 7 -5.34 -10.12 6.62
C VAL A 7 -4.13 -9.42 6.03
N ILE A 8 -3.24 -10.17 5.40
CA ILE A 8 -2.10 -9.59 4.68
C ILE A 8 -2.56 -9.30 3.26
N VAL A 9 -2.31 -8.08 2.79
CA VAL A 9 -2.65 -7.66 1.44
C VAL A 9 -1.40 -7.22 0.68
N ILE A 10 -1.49 -7.30 -0.64
CA ILE A 10 -0.50 -6.74 -1.55
C ILE A 10 -1.19 -5.62 -2.31
N ALA A 11 -0.76 -4.39 -2.07
CA ALA A 11 -1.26 -3.23 -2.80
C ALA A 11 -0.28 -2.89 -3.91
N VAL A 12 -0.80 -2.62 -5.11
CA VAL A 12 0.01 -2.33 -6.29
C VAL A 12 -0.38 -0.96 -6.82
N TYR A 13 0.61 -0.06 -6.89
CA TYR A 13 0.40 1.33 -7.28
C TYR A 13 1.22 1.65 -8.52
N ARG A 14 0.56 2.15 -9.57
CA ARG A 14 1.27 2.68 -10.73
C ARG A 14 1.26 4.20 -10.64
N PRO A 15 2.43 4.87 -10.49
CA PRO A 15 2.46 6.33 -10.43
C PRO A 15 1.91 6.93 -11.72
N ARG A 16 1.12 8.00 -11.59
CA ARG A 16 0.75 8.80 -12.74
C ARG A 16 1.98 9.57 -13.21
N GLU A 17 1.99 9.97 -14.49
CA GLU A 17 3.11 10.73 -15.04
C GLU A 17 3.42 11.94 -14.19
N GLY A 18 4.69 12.09 -13.80
CA GLY A 18 5.17 13.19 -12.96
C GLY A 18 4.78 13.12 -11.50
N LYS A 19 4.17 12.02 -11.04
CA LYS A 19 3.65 11.90 -9.68
C LYS A 19 4.40 10.90 -8.78
N THR A 20 5.53 10.37 -9.26
CA THR A 20 6.29 9.37 -8.49
C THR A 20 6.68 9.88 -7.10
N ALA A 21 7.22 11.11 -7.01
CA ALA A 21 7.63 11.67 -5.72
C ALA A 21 6.45 11.88 -4.78
N GLU A 22 5.31 12.32 -5.31
CA GLU A 22 4.09 12.51 -4.54
C GLU A 22 3.59 11.17 -3.99
N LEU A 23 3.56 10.12 -4.83
CA LEU A 23 3.17 8.78 -4.40
C LEU A 23 4.10 8.25 -3.32
N GLU A 24 5.41 8.42 -3.47
CA GLU A 24 6.39 7.96 -2.47
C GLU A 24 6.17 8.65 -1.13
N GLY A 25 5.86 9.95 -1.13
CA GLY A 25 5.51 10.67 0.08
C GLY A 25 4.27 10.12 0.76
N LEU A 26 3.23 9.83 -0.03
CA LEU A 26 1.99 9.23 0.49
C LEU A 26 2.25 7.85 1.08
N MET A 27 3.10 7.05 0.45
CA MET A 27 3.43 5.71 0.95
C MET A 27 4.14 5.77 2.31
N ARG A 28 4.98 6.77 2.52
CA ARG A 28 5.66 6.94 3.82
C ARG A 28 4.69 7.33 4.93
N GLU A 29 3.57 7.97 4.60
CA GLU A 29 2.52 8.34 5.56
C GLU A 29 1.46 7.24 5.74
N HIS A 30 1.37 6.29 4.81
CA HIS A 30 0.28 5.32 4.72
C HIS A 30 0.10 4.49 5.99
N ILE A 31 1.11 3.74 6.37
CA ILE A 31 1.02 2.86 7.55
C ILE A 31 0.90 3.66 8.84
N PRO A 32 1.67 4.76 9.06
CA PRO A 32 1.45 5.58 10.24
C PRO A 32 0.02 6.09 10.38
N ILE A 33 -0.62 6.51 9.30
CA ILE A 33 -2.01 6.96 9.33
C ILE A 33 -2.96 5.79 9.67
N LEU A 34 -2.78 4.64 9.04
CA LEU A 34 -3.60 3.44 9.33
C LEU A 34 -3.42 3.00 10.79
N LEU A 35 -2.20 3.06 11.32
CA LEU A 35 -1.93 2.74 12.72
C LEU A 35 -2.65 3.73 13.66
N SER A 36 -2.65 5.02 13.31
CA SER A 36 -3.31 6.05 14.13
C SER A 36 -4.82 5.80 14.24
N GLN A 37 -5.41 5.13 13.26
CA GLN A 37 -6.84 4.79 13.25
C GLN A 37 -7.11 3.37 13.77
N GLY A 38 -6.08 2.66 14.21
CA GLY A 38 -6.23 1.32 14.77
C GLY A 38 -6.62 0.24 13.76
N LEU A 39 -6.25 0.42 12.49
CA LEU A 39 -6.74 -0.44 11.40
C LEU A 39 -5.76 -1.53 10.99
N VAL A 40 -4.48 -1.38 11.27
CA VAL A 40 -3.43 -2.34 10.88
C VAL A 40 -2.71 -2.86 12.12
N THR A 41 -2.01 -3.99 11.96
CA THR A 41 -1.20 -4.56 13.03
C THR A 41 0.16 -3.86 13.06
N ASP A 42 0.99 -4.19 14.05
CA ASP A 42 2.35 -3.69 14.16
C ASP A 42 3.34 -4.49 13.29
N ARG A 43 2.85 -5.43 12.46
CA ARG A 43 3.71 -6.16 11.53
C ARG A 43 4.35 -5.16 10.57
N LYS A 44 5.67 -5.25 10.44
CA LYS A 44 6.42 -4.36 9.57
C LYS A 44 5.99 -4.54 8.12
N SER A 45 5.61 -3.45 7.46
CA SER A 45 5.27 -3.47 6.05
C SER A 45 6.53 -3.54 5.18
N ILE A 46 6.36 -4.08 3.97
CA ILE A 46 7.43 -4.17 2.99
C ILE A 46 6.98 -3.41 1.75
N ALA A 47 7.80 -2.48 1.29
CA ALA A 47 7.56 -1.78 0.03
C ALA A 47 8.69 -2.07 -0.95
N MET A 48 8.35 -2.17 -2.22
CA MET A 48 9.31 -2.56 -3.25
C MET A 48 8.90 -1.98 -4.60
N ARG A 49 9.88 -1.85 -5.50
CA ARG A 49 9.68 -1.23 -6.81
C ARG A 49 9.97 -2.23 -7.91
N ALA A 50 9.05 -2.32 -8.88
CA ALA A 50 9.25 -3.09 -10.10
C ALA A 50 10.10 -2.29 -11.11
N LYS A 51 10.62 -2.97 -12.13
CA LYS A 51 11.48 -2.34 -13.13
C LYS A 51 10.80 -1.21 -13.90
N ASP A 52 9.48 -1.31 -14.10
CA ASP A 52 8.71 -0.30 -14.83
C ASP A 52 8.29 0.89 -13.97
N GLY A 53 8.68 0.92 -12.69
CA GLY A 53 8.33 1.98 -11.75
C GLY A 53 7.08 1.71 -10.92
N THR A 54 6.37 0.62 -11.18
CA THR A 54 5.23 0.20 -10.35
C THR A 54 5.73 -0.10 -8.93
N ILE A 55 4.98 0.33 -7.93
CA ILE A 55 5.35 0.14 -6.52
C ILE A 55 4.37 -0.82 -5.88
N LEU A 56 4.91 -1.78 -5.11
CA LEU A 56 4.11 -2.74 -4.38
C LEU A 56 4.34 -2.55 -2.89
N GLU A 57 3.28 -2.74 -2.10
CA GLU A 57 3.37 -2.69 -0.65
C GLU A 57 2.65 -3.90 -0.05
N VAL A 58 3.32 -4.59 0.86
CA VAL A 58 2.77 -5.74 1.59
C VAL A 58 2.57 -5.30 3.03
N PHE A 59 1.33 -5.35 3.52
CA PHE A 59 1.04 -4.97 4.90
C PHE A 59 -0.15 -5.76 5.45
N GLU A 60 -0.34 -5.68 6.76
CA GLU A 60 -1.35 -6.51 7.44
C GLU A 60 -2.41 -5.66 8.12
N TRP A 61 -3.67 -5.81 7.68
CA TRP A 61 -4.83 -5.26 8.35
C TRP A 61 -5.14 -6.08 9.59
N LYS A 62 -5.70 -5.44 10.62
CA LYS A 62 -6.13 -6.14 11.83
C LYS A 62 -7.18 -7.20 11.57
N SER A 63 -8.09 -6.93 10.63
CA SER A 63 -9.21 -7.82 10.34
C SER A 63 -9.95 -7.37 9.09
N GLN A 64 -10.83 -8.20 8.59
CA GLN A 64 -11.76 -7.83 7.52
C GLN A 64 -12.65 -6.66 7.96
N LYS A 65 -13.07 -6.66 9.23
CA LYS A 65 -13.85 -5.54 9.78
C LYS A 65 -13.09 -4.21 9.72
N ALA A 66 -11.79 -4.24 9.99
CA ALA A 66 -10.95 -3.04 9.88
C ALA A 66 -10.92 -2.52 8.45
N ILE A 67 -10.80 -3.40 7.46
CA ILE A 67 -10.83 -3.02 6.04
C ILE A 67 -12.16 -2.33 5.72
N GLU A 68 -13.26 -2.93 6.14
CA GLU A 68 -14.61 -2.37 5.90
C GLU A 68 -14.78 -1.01 6.56
N SER A 69 -14.33 -0.86 7.82
CA SER A 69 -14.46 0.40 8.53
C SER A 69 -13.64 1.52 7.91
N ALA A 70 -12.53 1.19 7.24
CA ALA A 70 -11.70 2.17 6.55
C ALA A 70 -12.49 2.92 5.46
N HIS A 71 -13.43 2.24 4.80
CA HIS A 71 -14.23 2.81 3.72
C HIS A 71 -15.23 3.88 4.20
N THR A 72 -15.43 4.01 5.51
CA THR A 72 -16.28 5.06 6.09
C THR A 72 -15.51 5.96 7.04
N ASN A 73 -14.20 5.81 7.14
CA ASN A 73 -13.34 6.61 8.00
C ASN A 73 -12.88 7.86 7.23
N PRO A 74 -13.26 9.08 7.67
CA PRO A 74 -12.93 10.30 6.91
C PRO A 74 -11.42 10.55 6.78
N VAL A 75 -10.63 10.18 7.76
CA VAL A 75 -9.16 10.31 7.69
C VAL A 75 -8.60 9.43 6.56
N ILE A 76 -9.08 8.19 6.48
CA ILE A 76 -8.62 7.24 5.48
C ILE A 76 -9.14 7.63 4.09
N MET A 77 -10.39 8.07 3.99
CA MET A 77 -10.97 8.52 2.72
C MET A 77 -10.21 9.71 2.14
N ASP A 78 -9.80 10.66 2.99
CA ASP A 78 -8.99 11.79 2.56
C ASP A 78 -7.63 11.31 2.01
N MET A 79 -6.98 10.40 2.71
CA MET A 79 -5.71 9.83 2.27
C MET A 79 -5.87 9.10 0.92
N TRP A 80 -6.90 8.29 0.78
CA TRP A 80 -7.14 7.55 -0.47
C TRP A 80 -7.46 8.48 -1.64
N ASN A 81 -8.12 9.61 -1.38
CA ASN A 81 -8.35 10.62 -2.43
C ASN A 81 -7.02 11.18 -2.94
N ARG A 82 -6.08 11.42 -2.04
CA ARG A 82 -4.73 11.86 -2.43
C ARG A 82 -4.00 10.80 -3.23
N TYR A 83 -4.14 9.52 -2.85
CA TYR A 83 -3.59 8.40 -3.64
C TYR A 83 -4.17 8.37 -5.05
N SER A 84 -5.47 8.58 -5.20
CA SER A 84 -6.12 8.53 -6.52
C SER A 84 -5.63 9.61 -7.47
N GLU A 85 -5.12 10.72 -6.93
CA GLU A 85 -4.51 11.79 -7.73
C GLU A 85 -3.07 11.45 -8.15
N ALA A 86 -2.38 10.64 -7.35
CA ALA A 86 -0.96 10.33 -7.56
C ALA A 86 -0.73 9.03 -8.34
N CYS A 87 -1.70 8.11 -8.34
CA CYS A 87 -1.49 6.79 -8.92
C CYS A 87 -2.79 6.15 -9.38
N THR A 88 -2.64 5.03 -10.10
CA THR A 88 -3.73 4.09 -10.35
C THR A 88 -3.39 2.78 -9.64
N TYR A 89 -4.42 2.04 -9.23
CA TYR A 89 -4.24 0.74 -8.62
C TYR A 89 -4.18 -0.34 -9.69
N GLN A 90 -3.30 -1.30 -9.53
CA GLN A 90 -3.13 -2.40 -10.46
C GLN A 90 -3.36 -3.72 -9.73
N LYS A 91 -3.56 -4.79 -10.51
CA LYS A 91 -3.63 -6.15 -9.96
C LYS A 91 -2.22 -6.73 -9.90
N VAL A 92 -1.96 -7.61 -8.95
CA VAL A 92 -0.66 -8.30 -8.86
C VAL A 92 -0.33 -8.98 -10.18
N VAL A 93 -1.31 -9.60 -10.82
CA VAL A 93 -1.12 -10.33 -12.09
C VAL A 93 -0.65 -9.41 -13.23
N ASP A 94 -0.92 -8.10 -13.14
CA ASP A 94 -0.52 -7.13 -14.16
C ASP A 94 0.92 -6.64 -13.98
N VAL A 95 1.60 -7.07 -12.92
CA VAL A 95 3.02 -6.75 -12.69
C VAL A 95 3.85 -7.75 -13.47
N ALA A 96 4.73 -7.26 -14.34
CA ALA A 96 5.50 -8.13 -15.25
C ALA A 96 6.27 -9.22 -14.50
N GLU A 97 6.90 -8.86 -13.38
CA GLU A 97 7.68 -9.80 -12.57
C GLU A 97 6.84 -10.94 -11.99
N SER A 98 5.51 -10.76 -11.88
CA SER A 98 4.64 -11.79 -11.29
C SER A 98 4.56 -13.07 -12.10
N SER A 99 5.03 -13.06 -13.36
CA SER A 99 5.09 -14.28 -14.19
C SER A 99 6.30 -15.16 -13.87
N ASP A 100 7.23 -14.66 -13.06
CA ASP A 100 8.41 -15.39 -12.65
C ASP A 100 8.17 -16.06 -11.29
N PRO A 101 8.44 -17.36 -11.11
CA PRO A 101 8.28 -17.99 -9.80
C PRO A 101 9.18 -17.40 -8.70
N TRP A 102 10.26 -16.71 -9.10
CA TRP A 102 11.17 -16.03 -8.19
C TRP A 102 11.15 -14.52 -8.44
N ALA A 103 9.95 -13.95 -8.52
CA ALA A 103 9.78 -12.52 -8.78
C ALA A 103 10.57 -11.70 -7.75
N GLY A 104 11.45 -10.83 -8.24
CA GLY A 104 12.30 -9.99 -7.40
C GLY A 104 12.07 -8.52 -7.68
N PHE A 105 12.15 -7.71 -6.62
CA PHE A 105 11.88 -6.27 -6.68
C PHE A 105 12.95 -5.51 -5.92
N GLU A 106 13.14 -4.26 -6.30
CA GLU A 106 14.05 -3.37 -5.58
C GLU A 106 13.38 -2.89 -4.29
N PRO A 107 14.06 -2.96 -3.13
CA PRO A 107 13.48 -2.43 -1.89
C PRO A 107 13.21 -0.93 -1.98
N PHE A 108 12.07 -0.50 -1.44
CA PHE A 108 11.72 0.90 -1.29
C PHE A 108 11.69 1.24 0.20
N ASP A 109 12.45 2.25 0.59
CA ASP A 109 12.55 2.64 2.00
C ASP A 109 11.35 3.49 2.40
N LEU A 110 10.55 2.97 3.35
CA LEU A 110 9.38 3.67 3.89
C LEU A 110 9.72 4.59 5.05
N THR A 111 10.99 4.65 5.47
CA THR A 111 11.39 5.54 6.56
C THR A 111 11.15 7.00 6.15
N PRO A 112 10.40 7.78 6.98
CA PRO A 112 10.17 9.18 6.64
C PRO A 112 11.48 9.95 6.55
N SER A 113 11.58 10.83 5.55
CA SER A 113 12.72 11.74 5.47
C SER A 113 12.63 12.74 6.62
N SER A 114 13.70 12.85 7.38
CA SER A 114 13.78 13.82 8.48
C SER A 114 14.24 15.18 7.97
#